data_40a35e7138f6f3696b71c98b7be6a320
#
_entry.id   40a35e7138f6f3696b71c98b7be6a320
#
_cell.length_a   1.000
_cell.length_b   1.000
_cell.length_c   1.000
_cell.angle_alpha   90.00
_cell.angle_beta   90.00
_cell.angle_gamma   90.00
#
_symmetry.space_group_name_H-M   'P 1'
#
loop_
_entity.id
_entity.type
_entity.pdbx_description
1 polymer ?
#
loop_
_entity_poly.entity_id
_entity_poly.type
_entity_poly.pdbx_seq_one_letter_code
_entity_poly.pdbx_strand_id
1 'polypeptide(L)'
;MNKESKGMLIGFVGILIFSLTLPVSKIAMLTFDPYFIAFGRACLAGLVALGYLAYKKAPLPSKKDLAKYIVIALGIVFGFPILTTLAMKEGSSSHGAVILGMMPLASTVIGVLRFKERPSLGFWFVSLFGATLVVVYALLKSAGSVTYIDGLLVFGGICACVGYVEGGELSRRVNPRIVISWSLAISLPINIVMTYLTFNADYWMADAIALTSFLYLSLFSMFLGFFFWYEGLAIGGIARVSQVQLIQPFCTLLAASILLGDHLTTLNVVFAFLVISTVILSKKMLVQRN
;
A
#
# COMPACT_ATOMS: atom_id res chain seq x y z
N MET A 1 -3.47 24.67 -9.71
CA MET A 1 -3.07 23.72 -8.64
C MET A 1 -1.57 23.48 -8.77
N ASN A 2 -0.79 23.66 -7.69
CA ASN A 2 0.63 23.40 -7.74
C ASN A 2 0.96 21.89 -7.87
N LYS A 3 2.20 21.56 -8.25
CA LYS A 3 2.62 20.16 -8.48
C LYS A 3 2.42 19.28 -7.25
N GLU A 4 2.68 19.78 -6.05
CA GLU A 4 2.50 19.03 -4.81
C GLU A 4 1.03 18.68 -4.56
N SER A 5 0.13 19.66 -4.69
CA SER A 5 -1.32 19.42 -4.52
C SER A 5 -1.86 18.45 -5.55
N LYS A 6 -1.36 18.52 -6.80
CA LYS A 6 -1.71 17.57 -7.85
C LYS A 6 -1.24 16.15 -7.49
N GLY A 7 0.02 16.02 -7.04
CA GLY A 7 0.57 14.75 -6.61
C GLY A 7 -0.19 14.15 -5.42
N MET A 8 -0.53 14.96 -4.41
CA MET A 8 -1.34 14.51 -3.26
C MET A 8 -2.74 14.03 -3.70
N LEU A 9 -3.40 14.74 -4.62
CA LEU A 9 -4.73 14.33 -5.10
C LEU A 9 -4.66 13.02 -5.89
N ILE A 10 -3.68 12.88 -6.79
CA ILE A 10 -3.48 11.63 -7.55
C ILE A 10 -3.13 10.49 -6.59
N GLY A 11 -2.21 10.71 -5.65
CA GLY A 11 -1.85 9.72 -4.63
C GLY A 11 -3.04 9.33 -3.75
N PHE A 12 -3.93 10.26 -3.45
CA PHE A 12 -5.16 9.97 -2.68
C PHE A 12 -6.08 8.97 -3.39
N VAL A 13 -6.20 9.03 -4.72
CA VAL A 13 -6.94 8.01 -5.48
C VAL A 13 -6.31 6.61 -5.26
N GLY A 14 -4.98 6.53 -5.28
CA GLY A 14 -4.28 5.28 -4.95
C GLY A 14 -4.60 4.80 -3.53
N ILE A 15 -4.60 5.71 -2.54
CA ILE A 15 -4.94 5.40 -1.15
C ILE A 15 -6.38 4.90 -0.99
N LEU A 16 -7.34 5.49 -1.69
CA LEU A 16 -8.72 4.98 -1.68
C LEU A 16 -8.79 3.52 -2.17
N ILE A 17 -8.07 3.20 -3.25
CA ILE A 17 -7.97 1.83 -3.74
C ILE A 17 -7.30 0.92 -2.69
N PHE A 18 -6.19 1.34 -2.10
CA PHE A 18 -5.48 0.53 -1.09
C PHE A 18 -6.27 0.36 0.20
N SER A 19 -7.16 1.29 0.54
CA SER A 19 -7.96 1.24 1.76
C SER A 19 -8.93 0.05 1.81
N LEU A 20 -9.34 -0.47 0.65
CA LEU A 20 -10.18 -1.66 0.60
C LEU A 20 -9.38 -2.97 0.66
N THR A 21 -8.04 -2.93 0.56
CA THR A 21 -7.20 -4.14 0.51
C THR A 21 -7.43 -5.06 1.70
N LEU A 22 -7.38 -4.55 2.94
CA LEU A 22 -7.53 -5.38 4.12
C LEU A 22 -8.94 -5.96 4.28
N PRO A 23 -10.02 -5.16 4.18
CA PRO A 23 -11.39 -5.69 4.24
C PRO A 23 -11.67 -6.73 3.14
N VAL A 24 -11.29 -6.44 1.90
CA VAL A 24 -11.49 -7.36 0.78
C VAL A 24 -10.64 -8.63 0.93
N SER A 25 -9.42 -8.53 1.49
CA SER A 25 -8.62 -9.72 1.81
C SER A 25 -9.32 -10.63 2.83
N LYS A 26 -9.99 -10.05 3.84
CA LYS A 26 -10.81 -10.81 4.80
C LYS A 26 -11.94 -11.57 4.11
N ILE A 27 -12.64 -10.94 3.18
CA ILE A 27 -13.71 -11.58 2.41
C ILE A 27 -13.13 -12.71 1.54
N ALA A 28 -12.03 -12.46 0.83
CA ALA A 28 -11.39 -13.47 0.00
C ALA A 28 -10.91 -14.69 0.80
N MET A 29 -10.46 -14.48 2.05
CA MET A 29 -10.02 -15.57 2.96
C MET A 29 -11.16 -16.46 3.48
N LEU A 30 -12.42 -16.14 3.25
CA LEU A 30 -13.53 -17.05 3.54
C LEU A 30 -13.51 -18.28 2.60
N THR A 31 -12.88 -18.14 1.43
CA THR A 31 -12.81 -19.20 0.42
C THR A 31 -11.37 -19.60 0.09
N PHE A 32 -10.46 -18.63 -0.01
CA PHE A 32 -9.10 -18.87 -0.47
C PHE A 32 -8.10 -18.88 0.68
N ASP A 33 -7.10 -19.76 0.58
CA ASP A 33 -5.96 -19.75 1.51
C ASP A 33 -5.17 -18.44 1.44
N PRO A 34 -4.65 -17.94 2.57
CA PRO A 34 -3.86 -16.71 2.61
C PRO A 34 -2.66 -16.67 1.66
N TYR A 35 -1.95 -17.79 1.50
CA TYR A 35 -0.82 -17.86 0.58
C TYR A 35 -1.28 -17.82 -0.88
N PHE A 36 -2.39 -18.53 -1.20
CA PHE A 36 -2.98 -18.43 -2.53
C PHE A 36 -3.41 -17.00 -2.85
N ILE A 37 -4.02 -16.29 -1.91
CA ILE A 37 -4.37 -14.88 -2.11
C ILE A 37 -3.11 -14.04 -2.35
N ALA A 38 -2.05 -14.22 -1.54
CA ALA A 38 -0.83 -13.43 -1.65
C ALA A 38 -0.13 -13.61 -3.00
N PHE A 39 0.08 -14.85 -3.44
CA PHE A 39 0.79 -15.16 -4.69
C PHE A 39 -0.12 -15.10 -5.91
N GLY A 40 -1.34 -15.59 -5.82
CA GLY A 40 -2.30 -15.63 -6.92
C GLY A 40 -2.69 -14.24 -7.42
N ARG A 41 -2.95 -13.28 -6.50
CA ARG A 41 -3.22 -11.90 -6.92
C ARG A 41 -2.03 -11.26 -7.63
N ALA A 42 -0.80 -11.58 -7.21
CA ALA A 42 0.41 -11.09 -7.84
C ALA A 42 0.66 -11.77 -9.19
N CYS A 43 0.33 -13.07 -9.31
CA CYS A 43 0.38 -13.83 -10.55
C CYS A 43 -0.57 -13.21 -11.59
N LEU A 44 -1.85 -13.03 -11.25
CA LEU A 44 -2.84 -12.44 -12.16
C LEU A 44 -2.47 -11.00 -12.54
N ALA A 45 -2.06 -10.17 -11.58
CA ALA A 45 -1.58 -8.82 -11.85
C ALA A 45 -0.35 -8.83 -12.77
N GLY A 46 0.58 -9.77 -12.57
CA GLY A 46 1.78 -9.93 -13.40
C GLY A 46 1.47 -10.33 -14.84
N LEU A 47 0.50 -11.22 -15.05
CA LEU A 47 0.03 -11.59 -16.39
C LEU A 47 -0.58 -10.38 -17.12
N VAL A 48 -1.45 -9.63 -16.43
CA VAL A 48 -2.04 -8.40 -16.99
C VAL A 48 -0.97 -7.35 -17.25
N ALA A 49 0.01 -7.21 -16.36
CA ALA A 49 1.14 -6.31 -16.51
C ALA A 49 2.00 -6.66 -17.74
N LEU A 50 2.28 -7.95 -18.00
CA LEU A 50 2.95 -8.39 -19.23
C LEU A 50 2.16 -8.00 -20.47
N GLY A 51 0.85 -8.24 -20.49
CA GLY A 51 -0.02 -7.81 -21.59
C GLY A 51 0.04 -6.29 -21.81
N TYR A 52 0.04 -5.51 -20.72
CA TYR A 52 0.18 -4.05 -20.78
C TYR A 52 1.55 -3.62 -21.34
N LEU A 53 2.65 -4.24 -20.90
CA LEU A 53 3.99 -3.96 -21.42
C LEU A 53 4.12 -4.28 -22.91
N ALA A 54 3.58 -5.42 -23.33
CA ALA A 54 3.54 -5.80 -24.75
C ALA A 54 2.73 -4.82 -25.59
N TYR A 55 1.53 -4.46 -25.14
CA TYR A 55 0.67 -3.46 -25.79
C TYR A 55 1.36 -2.10 -25.94
N LYS A 56 2.08 -1.65 -24.91
CA LYS A 56 2.82 -0.38 -24.90
C LYS A 56 4.17 -0.47 -25.61
N LYS A 57 4.58 -1.65 -26.07
CA LYS A 57 5.94 -1.90 -26.60
C LYS A 57 7.01 -1.33 -25.68
N ALA A 58 6.83 -1.53 -24.36
CA ALA A 58 7.69 -0.95 -23.35
C ALA A 58 9.12 -1.50 -23.47
N PRO A 59 10.15 -0.63 -23.42
CA PRO A 59 11.53 -1.10 -23.47
C PRO A 59 11.86 -1.96 -22.25
N LEU A 60 12.80 -2.90 -22.43
CA LEU A 60 13.32 -3.69 -21.33
C LEU A 60 13.98 -2.78 -20.27
N PRO A 61 13.91 -3.16 -18.99
CA PRO A 61 14.57 -2.44 -17.91
C PRO A 61 16.07 -2.32 -18.20
N SER A 62 16.63 -1.13 -17.96
CA SER A 62 18.07 -0.96 -18.02
C SER A 62 18.76 -1.80 -16.93
N LYS A 63 19.98 -2.29 -17.18
CA LYS A 63 20.75 -3.04 -16.18
C LYS A 63 20.95 -2.24 -14.88
N LYS A 64 21.04 -0.91 -14.98
CA LYS A 64 21.16 0.01 -13.81
C LYS A 64 19.89 0.07 -12.97
N ASP A 65 18.73 -0.15 -13.57
CA ASP A 65 17.44 -0.07 -12.91
C ASP A 65 16.90 -1.42 -12.46
N LEU A 66 17.45 -2.51 -12.98
CA LEU A 66 17.00 -3.87 -12.66
C LEU A 66 16.97 -4.13 -11.14
N ALA A 67 18.00 -3.71 -10.43
CA ALA A 67 18.04 -3.84 -8.97
C ALA A 67 16.88 -3.09 -8.29
N LYS A 68 16.48 -1.92 -8.81
CA LYS A 68 15.34 -1.15 -8.27
C LYS A 68 14.02 -1.87 -8.49
N TYR A 69 13.81 -2.45 -9.68
CA TYR A 69 12.61 -3.25 -9.95
C TYR A 69 12.54 -4.48 -9.04
N ILE A 70 13.68 -5.13 -8.77
CA ILE A 70 13.75 -6.26 -7.82
C ILE A 70 13.40 -5.79 -6.40
N VAL A 71 13.93 -4.65 -5.93
CA VAL A 71 13.61 -4.09 -4.61
C VAL A 71 12.12 -3.73 -4.52
N ILE A 72 11.55 -3.13 -5.56
CA ILE A 72 10.11 -2.87 -5.63
C ILE A 72 9.32 -4.18 -5.54
N ALA A 73 9.70 -5.20 -6.32
CA ALA A 73 9.03 -6.50 -6.30
C ALA A 73 9.11 -7.16 -4.91
N LEU A 74 10.30 -7.17 -4.29
CA LEU A 74 10.47 -7.71 -2.94
C LEU A 74 9.61 -6.97 -1.89
N GLY A 75 9.50 -5.66 -1.99
CA GLY A 75 8.71 -4.86 -1.06
C GLY A 75 7.20 -4.97 -1.31
N ILE A 76 6.76 -4.71 -2.54
CA ILE A 76 5.35 -4.52 -2.91
C ILE A 76 4.68 -5.83 -3.30
N VAL A 77 5.39 -6.71 -4.02
CA VAL A 77 4.75 -7.91 -4.58
C VAL A 77 4.87 -9.10 -3.63
N PHE A 78 5.95 -9.21 -2.89
CA PHE A 78 6.16 -10.29 -1.92
C PHE A 78 5.98 -9.84 -0.47
N GLY A 79 6.83 -8.96 0.03
CA GLY A 79 6.92 -8.64 1.46
C GLY A 79 5.60 -8.16 2.04
N PHE A 80 5.08 -7.06 1.53
CA PHE A 80 3.82 -6.50 2.04
C PHE A 80 2.63 -7.47 1.88
N PRO A 81 2.35 -8.04 0.70
CA PRO A 81 1.18 -8.89 0.54
C PRO A 81 1.21 -10.17 1.37
N ILE A 82 2.34 -10.85 1.42
CA ILE A 82 2.48 -12.09 2.18
C ILE A 82 2.28 -11.81 3.67
N LEU A 83 3.02 -10.84 4.21
CA LEU A 83 2.99 -10.54 5.65
C LEU A 83 1.64 -10.00 6.10
N THR A 84 1.03 -9.11 5.32
CA THR A 84 -0.29 -8.56 5.66
C THR A 84 -1.41 -9.59 5.51
N THR A 85 -1.37 -10.45 4.50
CA THR A 85 -2.38 -11.49 4.34
C THR A 85 -2.28 -12.53 5.47
N LEU A 86 -1.06 -12.92 5.85
CA LEU A 86 -0.85 -13.79 7.02
C LEU A 86 -1.34 -13.14 8.31
N ALA A 87 -1.02 -11.87 8.51
CA ALA A 87 -1.52 -11.12 9.68
C ALA A 87 -3.05 -11.06 9.70
N MET A 88 -3.70 -10.93 8.53
CA MET A 88 -5.16 -10.89 8.43
C MET A 88 -5.84 -12.25 8.67
N LYS A 89 -5.11 -13.35 8.62
CA LYS A 89 -5.66 -14.68 8.97
C LYS A 89 -6.23 -14.68 10.40
N GLU A 90 -5.51 -14.09 11.34
CA GLU A 90 -5.88 -14.04 12.76
C GLU A 90 -6.24 -12.63 13.26
N GLY A 91 -5.66 -11.60 12.66
CA GLY A 91 -5.90 -10.20 12.99
C GLY A 91 -7.19 -9.61 12.41
N SER A 92 -7.65 -8.47 12.91
CA SER A 92 -8.74 -7.70 12.32
C SER A 92 -8.23 -6.67 11.30
N SER A 93 -9.06 -6.35 10.29
CA SER A 93 -8.74 -5.31 9.31
C SER A 93 -8.55 -3.94 9.94
N SER A 94 -9.34 -3.64 10.97
CA SER A 94 -9.25 -2.40 11.74
C SER A 94 -7.91 -2.28 12.48
N HIS A 95 -7.45 -3.36 13.12
CA HIS A 95 -6.16 -3.39 13.81
C HIS A 95 -4.99 -3.25 12.82
N GLY A 96 -5.03 -4.00 11.72
CA GLY A 96 -4.02 -3.91 10.66
C GLY A 96 -3.93 -2.50 10.06
N ALA A 97 -5.08 -1.87 9.79
CA ALA A 97 -5.13 -0.50 9.25
C ALA A 97 -4.41 0.50 10.16
N VAL A 98 -4.51 0.30 11.46
CA VAL A 98 -3.92 1.19 12.43
C VAL A 98 -2.40 1.05 12.47
N ILE A 99 -1.88 -0.18 12.56
CA ILE A 99 -0.43 -0.40 12.57
C ILE A 99 0.20 0.13 11.28
N LEU A 100 -0.43 -0.14 10.14
CA LEU A 100 0.02 0.38 8.84
C LEU A 100 -0.11 1.91 8.73
N GLY A 101 -0.87 2.56 9.60
CA GLY A 101 -0.94 4.01 9.70
C GLY A 101 0.39 4.70 10.05
N MET A 102 1.41 3.96 10.50
CA MET A 102 2.77 4.47 10.67
C MET A 102 3.59 4.57 9.38
N MET A 103 3.13 3.95 8.28
CA MET A 103 3.84 3.91 7.00
C MET A 103 4.23 5.30 6.45
N PRO A 104 3.43 6.37 6.57
CA PRO A 104 3.80 7.69 6.05
C PRO A 104 5.10 8.22 6.66
N LEU A 105 5.28 8.03 7.97
CA LEU A 105 6.50 8.42 8.67
C LEU A 105 7.70 7.59 8.18
N ALA A 106 7.54 6.27 8.10
CA ALA A 106 8.58 5.37 7.60
C ALA A 106 8.97 5.71 6.14
N SER A 107 7.99 5.94 5.25
CA SER A 107 8.24 6.36 3.86
C SER A 107 8.98 7.69 3.79
N THR A 108 8.63 8.64 4.65
CA THR A 108 9.33 9.94 4.72
C THR A 108 10.78 9.76 5.16
N VAL A 109 11.03 8.97 6.22
CA VAL A 109 12.39 8.69 6.71
C VAL A 109 13.23 8.03 5.60
N ILE A 110 12.71 7.00 4.94
CA ILE A 110 13.40 6.32 3.84
C ILE A 110 13.65 7.29 2.67
N GLY A 111 12.68 8.14 2.32
CA GLY A 111 12.83 9.14 1.27
C GLY A 111 13.95 10.15 1.57
N VAL A 112 14.05 10.62 2.82
CA VAL A 112 15.12 11.49 3.28
C VAL A 112 16.49 10.79 3.21
N LEU A 113 16.60 9.59 3.76
CA LEU A 113 17.86 8.84 3.81
C LEU A 113 18.34 8.42 2.41
N ARG A 114 17.41 8.01 1.54
CA ARG A 114 17.74 7.42 0.25
C ARG A 114 17.87 8.47 -0.87
N PHE A 115 17.02 9.48 -0.88
CA PHE A 115 16.91 10.45 -1.98
C PHE A 115 17.15 11.90 -1.55
N LYS A 116 17.60 12.11 -0.32
CA LYS A 116 18.01 13.41 0.21
C LYS A 116 16.92 14.48 0.12
N GLU A 117 15.65 14.10 0.20
CA GLU A 117 14.60 15.08 0.45
C GLU A 117 14.86 15.78 1.79
N ARG A 118 14.60 17.09 1.85
CA ARG A 118 14.88 17.91 3.05
C ARG A 118 13.59 18.54 3.60
N PRO A 119 12.80 17.78 4.37
CA PRO A 119 11.65 18.33 5.05
C PRO A 119 12.09 19.32 6.13
N SER A 120 11.33 20.40 6.31
CA SER A 120 11.55 21.33 7.42
C SER A 120 11.27 20.69 8.77
N LEU A 121 11.78 21.29 9.86
CA LEU A 121 11.47 20.84 11.22
C LEU A 121 9.96 20.84 11.48
N GLY A 122 9.24 21.86 11.01
CA GLY A 122 7.78 21.90 11.13
C GLY A 122 7.09 20.72 10.44
N PHE A 123 7.59 20.26 9.28
CA PHE A 123 7.09 19.07 8.62
C PHE A 123 7.27 17.82 9.48
N TRP A 124 8.45 17.65 10.10
CA TRP A 124 8.74 16.53 10.99
C TRP A 124 7.83 16.51 12.22
N PHE A 125 7.62 17.67 12.87
CA PHE A 125 6.70 17.78 14.00
C PHE A 125 5.27 17.39 13.63
N VAL A 126 4.75 17.92 12.51
CA VAL A 126 3.38 17.60 12.06
C VAL A 126 3.26 16.12 11.65
N SER A 127 4.27 15.58 10.97
CA SER A 127 4.28 14.16 10.55
C SER A 127 4.34 13.21 11.75
N LEU A 128 5.20 13.52 12.74
CA LEU A 128 5.31 12.74 13.98
C LEU A 128 4.02 12.83 14.78
N PHE A 129 3.43 14.01 14.90
CA PHE A 129 2.16 14.19 15.60
C PHE A 129 1.03 13.40 14.92
N GLY A 130 0.93 13.43 13.58
CA GLY A 130 -0.02 12.62 12.82
C GLY A 130 0.16 11.12 13.03
N ALA A 131 1.41 10.64 13.00
CA ALA A 131 1.72 9.23 13.29
C ALA A 131 1.38 8.86 14.74
N THR A 132 1.68 9.74 15.69
CA THR A 132 1.32 9.53 17.12
C THR A 132 -0.19 9.44 17.30
N LEU A 133 -0.99 10.28 16.65
CA LEU A 133 -2.44 10.19 16.70
C LEU A 133 -2.93 8.81 16.21
N VAL A 134 -2.36 8.30 15.14
CA VAL A 134 -2.73 6.97 14.63
C VAL A 134 -2.34 5.89 15.63
N VAL A 135 -1.15 5.94 16.22
CA VAL A 135 -0.71 4.98 17.26
C VAL A 135 -1.59 5.04 18.52
N VAL A 136 -1.89 6.25 19.01
CA VAL A 136 -2.79 6.43 20.15
C VAL A 136 -4.17 5.85 19.87
N TYR A 137 -4.71 6.14 18.68
CA TYR A 137 -5.97 5.54 18.25
C TYR A 137 -5.91 4.00 18.28
N ALA A 138 -4.77 3.43 17.82
CA ALA A 138 -4.52 2.00 17.86
C ALA A 138 -4.61 1.42 19.25
N LEU A 139 -3.83 1.99 20.15
CA LEU A 139 -3.74 1.54 21.55
C LEU A 139 -5.09 1.63 22.26
N LEU A 140 -5.88 2.66 21.98
CA LEU A 140 -7.23 2.81 22.52
C LEU A 140 -8.19 1.72 22.01
N LYS A 141 -7.95 1.17 20.83
CA LYS A 141 -8.81 0.14 20.20
C LYS A 141 -8.38 -1.30 20.52
N SER A 142 -7.08 -1.56 20.78
CA SER A 142 -6.49 -2.91 20.82
C SER A 142 -6.30 -3.52 22.20
N ALA A 143 -6.81 -2.91 23.27
CA ALA A 143 -6.60 -3.40 24.66
C ALA A 143 -5.12 -3.67 25.06
N GLY A 144 -4.15 -3.16 24.31
CA GLY A 144 -2.74 -3.01 24.75
C GLY A 144 -1.82 -4.24 24.67
N SER A 145 -2.23 -5.37 24.09
CA SER A 145 -1.33 -6.52 23.94
C SER A 145 -0.60 -6.49 22.57
N VAL A 146 0.74 -6.51 22.62
CA VAL A 146 1.57 -6.68 21.41
C VAL A 146 1.66 -8.17 21.07
N THR A 147 1.35 -8.52 19.83
CA THR A 147 1.34 -9.88 19.33
C THR A 147 2.30 -10.07 18.14
N TYR A 148 2.57 -11.32 17.74
CA TYR A 148 3.36 -11.59 16.54
C TYR A 148 2.71 -11.01 15.27
N ILE A 149 1.38 -10.83 15.27
CA ILE A 149 0.62 -10.20 14.17
C ILE A 149 1.10 -8.77 13.95
N ASP A 150 1.36 -8.03 15.02
CA ASP A 150 1.87 -6.66 14.96
C ASP A 150 3.26 -6.63 14.29
N GLY A 151 4.10 -7.62 14.63
CA GLY A 151 5.39 -7.80 13.98
C GLY A 151 5.28 -8.03 12.47
N LEU A 152 4.36 -8.89 12.03
CA LEU A 152 4.09 -9.14 10.61
C LEU A 152 3.62 -7.86 9.89
N LEU A 153 2.73 -7.10 10.52
CA LEU A 153 2.20 -5.86 9.96
C LEU A 153 3.26 -4.75 9.87
N VAL A 154 4.05 -4.57 10.93
CA VAL A 154 5.14 -3.57 10.95
C VAL A 154 6.18 -3.91 9.87
N PHE A 155 6.64 -5.17 9.81
CA PHE A 155 7.63 -5.57 8.82
C PHE A 155 7.09 -5.52 7.40
N GLY A 156 5.84 -5.93 7.18
CA GLY A 156 5.13 -5.77 5.91
C GLY A 156 5.02 -4.29 5.50
N GLY A 157 4.67 -3.41 6.45
CA GLY A 157 4.63 -1.97 6.25
C GLY A 157 5.98 -1.38 5.84
N ILE A 158 7.08 -1.81 6.48
CA ILE A 158 8.45 -1.41 6.10
C ILE A 158 8.78 -1.87 4.68
N CYS A 159 8.47 -3.13 4.33
CA CYS A 159 8.65 -3.65 2.97
C CYS A 159 7.91 -2.79 1.94
N ALA A 160 6.65 -2.43 2.22
CA ALA A 160 5.87 -1.55 1.34
C ALA A 160 6.50 -0.16 1.23
N CYS A 161 6.95 0.44 2.33
CA CYS A 161 7.57 1.76 2.32
C CYS A 161 8.83 1.80 1.44
N VAL A 162 9.68 0.78 1.53
CA VAL A 162 10.86 0.64 0.65
C VAL A 162 10.43 0.60 -0.82
N GLY A 163 9.46 -0.24 -1.15
CA GLY A 163 8.95 -0.35 -2.51
C GLY A 163 8.24 0.92 -3.01
N TYR A 164 7.53 1.65 -2.13
CA TYR A 164 6.91 2.93 -2.48
C TYR A 164 7.95 4.00 -2.80
N VAL A 165 8.98 4.09 -1.98
CA VAL A 165 10.04 5.10 -2.13
C VAL A 165 10.86 4.84 -3.39
N GLU A 166 11.32 3.60 -3.63
CA GLU A 166 12.06 3.25 -4.84
C GLU A 166 11.20 3.39 -6.10
N GLY A 167 9.95 2.94 -6.05
CA GLY A 167 9.01 3.04 -7.17
C GLY A 167 8.61 4.49 -7.48
N GLY A 168 8.39 5.31 -6.47
CA GLY A 168 8.10 6.74 -6.62
C GLY A 168 9.28 7.49 -7.23
N GLU A 169 10.50 7.23 -6.80
CA GLU A 169 11.70 7.85 -7.37
C GLU A 169 11.97 7.38 -8.81
N LEU A 170 11.86 6.08 -9.07
CA LEU A 170 12.01 5.56 -10.43
C LEU A 170 10.94 6.15 -11.37
N SER A 171 9.76 6.42 -10.85
CA SER A 171 8.63 7.01 -11.59
C SER A 171 8.82 8.49 -11.97
N ARG A 172 9.86 9.16 -11.44
CA ARG A 172 10.24 10.52 -11.89
C ARG A 172 10.83 10.54 -13.32
N ARG A 173 11.37 9.42 -13.78
CA ARG A 173 12.04 9.29 -15.09
C ARG A 173 11.49 8.19 -15.98
N VAL A 174 10.76 7.24 -15.41
CA VAL A 174 10.08 6.16 -16.12
C VAL A 174 8.58 6.30 -15.86
N ASN A 175 7.75 6.01 -16.85
CA ASN A 175 6.30 6.07 -16.66
C ASN A 175 5.86 5.18 -15.47
N PRO A 176 5.12 5.71 -14.47
CA PRO A 176 4.69 4.98 -13.27
C PRO A 176 4.03 3.63 -13.56
N ARG A 177 3.25 3.57 -14.63
CA ARG A 177 2.55 2.34 -15.06
C ARG A 177 3.55 1.28 -15.53
N ILE A 178 4.63 1.69 -16.20
CA ILE A 178 5.71 0.79 -16.63
C ILE A 178 6.53 0.32 -15.43
N VAL A 179 6.74 1.18 -14.42
CA VAL A 179 7.48 0.81 -13.21
C VAL A 179 6.82 -0.36 -12.49
N ILE A 180 5.53 -0.25 -12.14
CA ILE A 180 4.84 -1.36 -11.47
C ILE A 180 4.72 -2.58 -12.37
N SER A 181 4.49 -2.39 -13.68
CA SER A 181 4.34 -3.51 -14.62
C SER A 181 5.61 -4.35 -14.72
N TRP A 182 6.78 -3.73 -14.82
CA TRP A 182 8.05 -4.48 -14.82
C TRP A 182 8.33 -5.16 -13.48
N SER A 183 8.02 -4.54 -12.35
CA SER A 183 8.19 -5.17 -11.03
C SER A 183 7.33 -6.43 -10.89
N LEU A 184 6.09 -6.38 -11.37
CA LEU A 184 5.19 -7.53 -11.42
C LEU A 184 5.67 -8.60 -12.42
N ALA A 185 6.11 -8.21 -13.62
CA ALA A 185 6.60 -9.13 -14.64
C ALA A 185 7.86 -9.88 -14.18
N ILE A 186 8.80 -9.19 -13.53
CA ILE A 186 10.04 -9.82 -13.00
C ILE A 186 9.71 -10.82 -11.88
N SER A 187 8.70 -10.55 -11.06
CA SER A 187 8.27 -11.44 -9.98
C SER A 187 7.42 -12.62 -10.45
N LEU A 188 6.90 -12.56 -11.69
CA LEU A 188 5.92 -13.49 -12.21
C LEU A 188 6.35 -14.98 -12.17
N PRO A 189 7.60 -15.35 -12.53
CA PRO A 189 8.01 -16.76 -12.47
C PRO A 189 7.82 -17.38 -11.08
N ILE A 190 8.20 -16.65 -10.03
CA ILE A 190 8.02 -17.11 -8.63
C ILE A 190 6.53 -17.17 -8.29
N ASN A 191 5.75 -16.13 -8.66
CA ASN A 191 4.33 -16.09 -8.37
C ASN A 191 3.54 -17.20 -9.07
N ILE A 192 3.91 -17.59 -10.31
CA ILE A 192 3.29 -18.73 -11.01
C ILE A 192 3.50 -20.02 -10.22
N VAL A 193 4.77 -20.30 -9.86
CA VAL A 193 5.12 -21.53 -9.11
C VAL A 193 4.40 -21.57 -7.77
N MET A 194 4.43 -20.48 -7.01
CA MET A 194 3.79 -20.41 -5.70
C MET A 194 2.27 -20.47 -5.78
N THR A 195 1.67 -19.84 -6.79
CA THR A 195 0.23 -19.94 -7.03
C THR A 195 -0.18 -21.38 -7.33
N TYR A 196 0.59 -22.09 -8.16
CA TYR A 196 0.34 -23.49 -8.47
C TYR A 196 0.44 -24.37 -7.22
N LEU A 197 1.47 -24.18 -6.39
CA LEU A 197 1.68 -24.94 -5.16
C LEU A 197 0.63 -24.69 -4.07
N THR A 198 0.02 -23.51 -4.08
CA THR A 198 -1.02 -23.12 -3.10
C THR A 198 -2.45 -23.24 -3.65
N PHE A 199 -2.59 -23.67 -4.90
CA PHE A 199 -3.90 -23.87 -5.53
C PHE A 199 -4.60 -25.09 -4.95
N ASN A 200 -5.89 -24.95 -4.63
CA ASN A 200 -6.78 -26.05 -4.28
C ASN A 200 -7.87 -26.17 -5.36
N ALA A 201 -8.18 -27.42 -5.75
CA ALA A 201 -9.23 -27.69 -6.75
C ALA A 201 -10.61 -27.13 -6.35
N ASP A 202 -10.89 -27.02 -5.05
CA ASP A 202 -12.14 -26.45 -4.53
C ASP A 202 -12.33 -24.98 -4.94
N TYR A 203 -11.25 -24.28 -5.29
CA TYR A 203 -11.32 -22.87 -5.75
C TYR A 203 -12.04 -22.69 -7.08
N TRP A 204 -12.20 -23.78 -7.88
CA TRP A 204 -13.05 -23.75 -9.06
C TRP A 204 -14.54 -23.57 -8.73
N MET A 205 -14.94 -23.92 -7.50
CA MET A 205 -16.31 -23.77 -7.00
C MET A 205 -16.53 -22.44 -6.25
N ALA A 206 -15.54 -21.54 -6.26
CA ALA A 206 -15.62 -20.26 -5.57
C ALA A 206 -16.81 -19.43 -6.06
N ASP A 207 -17.52 -18.82 -5.13
CA ASP A 207 -18.66 -17.97 -5.42
C ASP A 207 -18.24 -16.63 -6.05
N ALA A 208 -19.21 -15.86 -6.54
CA ALA A 208 -18.97 -14.57 -7.17
C ALA A 208 -18.33 -13.55 -6.22
N ILE A 209 -18.60 -13.63 -4.91
CA ILE A 209 -18.04 -12.71 -3.91
C ILE A 209 -16.55 -12.98 -3.72
N ALA A 210 -16.16 -14.25 -3.58
CA ALA A 210 -14.76 -14.65 -3.48
C ALA A 210 -13.97 -14.25 -4.75
N LEU A 211 -14.53 -14.56 -5.94
CA LEU A 211 -13.90 -14.24 -7.22
C LEU A 211 -13.74 -12.72 -7.44
N THR A 212 -14.77 -11.94 -7.18
CA THR A 212 -14.70 -10.48 -7.30
C THR A 212 -13.74 -9.86 -6.30
N SER A 213 -13.67 -10.41 -5.09
CA SER A 213 -12.68 -10.01 -4.07
C SER A 213 -11.26 -10.29 -4.55
N PHE A 214 -11.00 -11.48 -5.08
CA PHE A 214 -9.70 -11.86 -5.63
C PHE A 214 -9.31 -10.98 -6.83
N LEU A 215 -10.24 -10.73 -7.75
CA LEU A 215 -10.03 -9.83 -8.90
C LEU A 215 -9.72 -8.40 -8.44
N TYR A 216 -10.45 -7.89 -7.43
CA TYR A 216 -10.15 -6.58 -6.87
C TYR A 216 -8.73 -6.50 -6.30
N LEU A 217 -8.33 -7.47 -5.51
CA LEU A 217 -6.99 -7.53 -4.92
C LEU A 217 -5.90 -7.60 -6.00
N SER A 218 -6.16 -8.33 -7.09
CA SER A 218 -5.22 -8.50 -8.19
C SER A 218 -5.13 -7.25 -9.07
N LEU A 219 -6.26 -6.77 -9.60
CA LEU A 219 -6.28 -5.75 -10.65
C LEU A 219 -6.25 -4.33 -10.08
N PHE A 220 -6.99 -4.08 -9.01
CA PHE A 220 -7.07 -2.74 -8.44
C PHE A 220 -5.98 -2.53 -7.39
N SER A 221 -5.90 -3.37 -6.36
CA SER A 221 -4.96 -3.17 -5.26
C SER A 221 -3.51 -3.42 -5.68
N MET A 222 -3.23 -4.48 -6.48
CA MET A 222 -1.86 -4.87 -6.83
C MET A 222 -1.34 -4.17 -8.10
N PHE A 223 -2.22 -3.65 -8.97
CA PHE A 223 -1.81 -3.09 -10.26
C PHE A 223 -2.27 -1.64 -10.43
N LEU A 224 -3.57 -1.37 -10.61
CA LEU A 224 -4.09 -0.04 -10.94
C LEU A 224 -3.84 1.00 -9.83
N GLY A 225 -3.94 0.61 -8.56
CA GLY A 225 -3.66 1.50 -7.43
C GLY A 225 -2.26 2.10 -7.49
N PHE A 226 -1.29 1.32 -7.95
CA PHE A 226 0.09 1.79 -8.11
C PHE A 226 0.28 2.78 -9.24
N PHE A 227 -0.58 2.81 -10.26
CA PHE A 227 -0.52 3.84 -11.29
C PHE A 227 -0.68 5.23 -10.67
N PHE A 228 -1.71 5.38 -9.84
CA PHE A 228 -1.99 6.63 -9.14
C PHE A 228 -0.97 6.91 -8.03
N TRP A 229 -0.61 5.89 -7.27
CA TRP A 229 0.31 6.06 -6.15
C TRP A 229 1.69 6.53 -6.61
N TYR A 230 2.30 5.83 -7.57
CA TYR A 230 3.61 6.18 -8.08
C TYR A 230 3.61 7.49 -8.87
N GLU A 231 2.55 7.79 -9.62
CA GLU A 231 2.40 9.08 -10.29
C GLU A 231 2.30 10.22 -9.27
N GLY A 232 1.52 10.01 -8.20
CA GLY A 232 1.42 10.96 -7.09
C GLY A 232 2.78 11.23 -6.45
N LEU A 233 3.53 10.19 -6.07
CA LEU A 233 4.86 10.30 -5.47
C LEU A 233 5.86 11.00 -6.41
N ALA A 234 5.85 10.66 -7.69
CA ALA A 234 6.76 11.27 -8.68
C ALA A 234 6.51 12.77 -8.85
N ILE A 235 5.25 13.19 -8.95
CA ILE A 235 4.87 14.60 -9.15
C ILE A 235 4.95 15.38 -7.84
N GLY A 236 4.36 14.84 -6.76
CA GLY A 236 4.18 15.52 -5.48
C GLY A 236 5.36 15.40 -4.52
N GLY A 237 6.29 14.43 -4.72
CA GLY A 237 7.41 14.09 -3.83
C GLY A 237 7.04 13.08 -2.76
N ILE A 238 8.04 12.29 -2.38
CA ILE A 238 7.85 11.15 -1.50
C ILE A 238 7.35 11.59 -0.12
N ALA A 239 8.10 12.46 0.56
CA ALA A 239 7.74 12.93 1.89
C ALA A 239 6.35 13.58 1.92
N ARG A 240 6.04 14.44 0.96
CA ARG A 240 4.78 15.17 0.90
C ARG A 240 3.58 14.26 0.62
N VAL A 241 3.66 13.43 -0.41
CA VAL A 241 2.55 12.59 -0.83
C VAL A 241 2.33 11.44 0.16
N SER A 242 3.38 10.92 0.79
CA SER A 242 3.22 9.88 1.82
C SER A 242 2.34 10.33 2.99
N GLN A 243 2.25 11.63 3.30
CA GLN A 243 1.34 12.12 4.35
C GLN A 243 -0.13 11.80 4.06
N VAL A 244 -0.51 11.67 2.78
CA VAL A 244 -1.89 11.30 2.42
C VAL A 244 -2.28 9.92 2.95
N GLN A 245 -1.30 9.01 3.15
CA GLN A 245 -1.54 7.69 3.73
C GLN A 245 -2.06 7.75 5.18
N LEU A 246 -1.84 8.85 5.92
CA LEU A 246 -2.43 9.01 7.25
C LEU A 246 -3.96 8.93 7.23
N ILE A 247 -4.60 9.21 6.10
CA ILE A 247 -6.05 9.11 5.93
C ILE A 247 -6.47 7.64 5.69
N GLN A 248 -5.56 6.79 5.20
CA GLN A 248 -5.86 5.40 4.82
C GLN A 248 -6.52 4.58 5.91
N PRO A 249 -6.07 4.58 7.18
CA PRO A 249 -6.71 3.80 8.25
C PRO A 249 -8.21 4.11 8.38
N PHE A 250 -8.60 5.38 8.26
CA PHE A 250 -9.99 5.79 8.40
C PHE A 250 -10.83 5.41 7.18
N CYS A 251 -10.26 5.50 5.98
CA CYS A 251 -10.90 4.97 4.78
C CYS A 251 -11.07 3.44 4.87
N THR A 252 -10.08 2.73 5.43
CA THR A 252 -10.16 1.27 5.66
C THR A 252 -11.22 0.93 6.70
N LEU A 253 -11.34 1.71 7.78
CA LEU A 253 -12.38 1.53 8.79
C LEU A 253 -13.78 1.74 8.19
N LEU A 254 -13.96 2.78 7.38
CA LEU A 254 -15.21 3.01 6.66
C LEU A 254 -15.54 1.85 5.72
N ALA A 255 -14.54 1.38 4.97
CA ALA A 255 -14.70 0.23 4.09
C ALA A 255 -15.05 -1.05 4.87
N ALA A 256 -14.40 -1.31 6.00
CA ALA A 256 -14.69 -2.45 6.87
C ALA A 256 -16.11 -2.36 7.47
N SER A 257 -16.56 -1.17 7.83
CA SER A 257 -17.94 -0.95 8.30
C SER A 257 -18.96 -1.31 7.21
N ILE A 258 -18.73 -0.88 5.98
CA ILE A 258 -19.64 -1.14 4.86
C ILE A 258 -19.61 -2.62 4.43
N LEU A 259 -18.42 -3.22 4.34
CA LEU A 259 -18.22 -4.54 3.75
C LEU A 259 -18.34 -5.69 4.76
N LEU A 260 -17.94 -5.45 6.02
CA LEU A 260 -17.87 -6.46 7.07
C LEU A 260 -18.87 -6.21 8.20
N GLY A 261 -19.60 -5.10 8.19
CA GLY A 261 -20.54 -4.72 9.24
C GLY A 261 -19.89 -4.17 10.52
N ASP A 262 -18.61 -3.78 10.46
CA ASP A 262 -17.91 -3.22 11.62
C ASP A 262 -18.54 -1.89 12.07
N HIS A 263 -18.76 -1.71 13.38
CA HIS A 263 -19.37 -0.49 13.90
C HIS A 263 -18.38 0.68 13.94
N LEU A 264 -18.76 1.80 13.30
CA LEU A 264 -18.05 3.07 13.42
C LEU A 264 -18.38 3.71 14.77
N THR A 265 -17.37 4.07 15.53
CA THR A 265 -17.50 4.75 16.82
C THR A 265 -17.22 6.24 16.67
N THR A 266 -17.73 7.06 17.62
CA THR A 266 -17.38 8.50 17.68
C THR A 266 -15.87 8.71 17.71
N LEU A 267 -15.12 7.81 18.37
CA LEU A 267 -13.66 7.83 18.41
C LEU A 267 -13.06 7.79 16.99
N ASN A 268 -13.60 6.93 16.10
CA ASN A 268 -13.14 6.83 14.71
C ASN A 268 -13.26 8.19 13.99
N VAL A 269 -14.40 8.88 14.17
CA VAL A 269 -14.67 10.15 13.51
C VAL A 269 -13.76 11.27 14.05
N VAL A 270 -13.60 11.35 15.38
CA VAL A 270 -12.72 12.35 16.01
C VAL A 270 -11.27 12.19 15.55
N PHE A 271 -10.72 10.98 15.61
CA PHE A 271 -9.34 10.75 15.18
C PHE A 271 -9.17 10.96 13.67
N ALA A 272 -10.15 10.58 12.85
CA ALA A 272 -10.12 10.87 11.41
C ALA A 272 -9.99 12.39 11.16
N PHE A 273 -10.79 13.20 11.84
CA PHE A 273 -10.74 14.65 11.72
C PHE A 273 -9.39 15.23 12.15
N LEU A 274 -8.85 14.77 13.30
CA LEU A 274 -7.54 15.20 13.80
C LEU A 274 -6.42 14.86 12.81
N VAL A 275 -6.42 13.63 12.27
CA VAL A 275 -5.41 13.18 11.31
C VAL A 275 -5.52 13.92 9.97
N ILE A 276 -6.73 14.12 9.45
CA ILE A 276 -6.93 14.94 8.23
C ILE A 276 -6.38 16.36 8.45
N SER A 277 -6.59 16.94 9.63
CA SER A 277 -6.03 18.24 9.99
C SER A 277 -4.50 18.25 9.94
N THR A 278 -3.82 17.18 10.39
CA THR A 278 -2.34 17.08 10.28
C THR A 278 -1.89 16.99 8.82
N VAL A 279 -2.61 16.27 7.95
CA VAL A 279 -2.31 16.21 6.51
C VAL A 279 -2.43 17.59 5.87
N ILE A 280 -3.46 18.34 6.21
CA ILE A 280 -3.65 19.72 5.72
C ILE A 280 -2.53 20.64 6.23
N LEU A 281 -2.15 20.53 7.51
CA LEU A 281 -1.06 21.31 8.09
C LEU A 281 0.29 20.96 7.45
N SER A 282 0.58 19.66 7.25
CA SER A 282 1.83 19.22 6.61
C SER A 282 2.00 19.81 5.21
N LYS A 283 0.90 20.06 4.48
CA LYS A 283 0.91 20.70 3.16
C LYS A 283 1.46 22.11 3.19
N LYS A 284 1.33 22.84 4.31
CA LYS A 284 1.86 24.20 4.47
C LYS A 284 3.35 24.22 4.83
N MET A 285 3.94 23.08 5.23
CA MET A 285 5.33 22.99 5.64
C MET A 285 6.25 22.84 4.42
N LEU A 286 7.47 23.31 4.53
CA LEU A 286 8.44 23.32 3.42
C LEU A 286 9.12 21.95 3.29
N VAL A 287 9.18 21.43 2.07
CA VAL A 287 9.96 20.23 1.71
C VAL A 287 10.80 20.58 0.49
N GLN A 288 12.12 20.69 0.66
CA GLN A 288 13.04 20.90 -0.44
C GLN A 288 13.37 19.55 -1.10
N ARG A 289 13.45 19.56 -2.43
CA ARG A 289 13.84 18.41 -3.24
C ARG A 289 15.07 18.77 -4.05
N ASN A 290 16.00 17.85 -4.13
CA ASN A 290 17.13 17.95 -5.05
C ASN A 290 16.70 17.59 -6.47
#